data_0a7b4cab3addbae78eb0e6cda67cfe97
#
_entry.id   0a7b4cab3addbae78eb0e6cda67cfe97
#
_cell.length_a   1.000
_cell.length_b   1.000
_cell.length_c   1.000
_cell.angle_alpha   90.00
_cell.angle_beta   90.00
_cell.angle_gamma   90.00
#
_symmetry.space_group_name_H-M   'P 1'
#
loop_
_entity.id
_entity.type
_entity.pdbx_description
1 polymer ?
#
loop_
_entity_poly.entity_id
_entity_poly.type
_entity_poly.pdbx_seq_one_letter_code
_entity_poly.pdbx_strand_id
1 'polypeptide(L)'
;MKRITLVLTLLFFSVAGAFAQLENPVSWSYVAKKTSKTEATVYLKATIDEGWHIYSQNVKAGGPTKTVFTFSPSKDYTLVGKTMEPKPISTYEKTFKMNVSYFENEVIFQQKVKLNKGETVVKGKLEFGVCNDKQCLPPAEVTFSIPVK
;
A
#
# COMPACT_ATOMS: atom_id res chain seq x y z
N MET A 1 5.51 -45.27 38.75
CA MET A 1 6.50 -44.39 38.13
C MET A 1 6.36 -44.33 36.58
N LYS A 2 6.05 -45.39 35.89
CA LYS A 2 5.88 -45.38 34.39
C LYS A 2 4.70 -44.55 33.84
N ARG A 3 3.63 -44.30 34.61
CA ARG A 3 2.44 -43.57 34.18
C ARG A 3 2.59 -42.05 34.26
N ILE A 4 3.47 -41.56 35.11
CA ILE A 4 3.70 -40.13 35.31
C ILE A 4 4.63 -39.57 34.20
N THR A 5 5.56 -40.40 33.73
CA THR A 5 6.48 -40.01 32.65
C THR A 5 5.76 -39.85 31.30
N LEU A 6 4.68 -40.59 31.05
CA LEU A 6 3.90 -40.51 29.80
C LEU A 6 3.08 -39.24 29.73
N VAL A 7 2.59 -38.73 30.86
CA VAL A 7 1.78 -37.47 30.90
C VAL A 7 2.67 -36.23 30.72
N LEU A 8 3.92 -36.29 31.25
CA LEU A 8 4.88 -35.17 31.08
C LEU A 8 5.36 -35.02 29.63
N THR A 9 5.46 -36.13 28.88
CA THR A 9 5.88 -36.08 27.46
C THR A 9 4.80 -35.54 26.53
N LEU A 10 3.52 -35.69 26.88
CA LEU A 10 2.40 -35.12 26.08
C LEU A 10 2.23 -33.61 26.28
N LEU A 11 2.66 -33.04 27.40
CA LEU A 11 2.57 -31.60 27.65
C LEU A 11 3.65 -30.79 26.93
N PHE A 12 4.73 -31.41 26.46
CA PHE A 12 5.83 -30.70 25.78
C PHE A 12 5.61 -30.50 24.26
N PHE A 13 4.58 -31.15 23.67
CA PHE A 13 4.34 -31.09 22.24
C PHE A 13 3.28 -30.04 21.82
N SER A 14 2.72 -29.26 22.75
CA SER A 14 1.63 -28.31 22.46
C SER A 14 2.07 -26.85 22.34
N VAL A 15 3.38 -26.57 22.25
CA VAL A 15 3.90 -25.20 21.98
C VAL A 15 4.48 -25.15 20.56
N ALA A 16 3.80 -25.74 19.59
CA ALA A 16 3.98 -25.33 18.21
C ALA A 16 3.30 -23.97 18.08
N GLY A 17 4.06 -22.90 18.27
CA GLY A 17 3.60 -21.55 18.14
C GLY A 17 2.94 -21.37 16.78
N ALA A 18 1.66 -21.08 16.77
CA ALA A 18 0.99 -20.51 15.62
C ALA A 18 1.62 -19.13 15.37
N PHE A 19 2.68 -19.09 14.59
CA PHE A 19 3.09 -17.85 13.94
C PHE A 19 1.96 -17.54 12.97
N ALA A 20 1.00 -16.73 13.42
CA ALA A 20 0.08 -16.08 12.52
C ALA A 20 0.96 -15.24 11.59
N GLN A 21 1.21 -15.74 10.39
CA GLN A 21 1.83 -14.96 9.33
C GLN A 21 0.86 -13.82 9.05
N LEU A 22 1.25 -12.60 9.43
CA LEU A 22 0.54 -11.41 9.02
C LEU A 22 0.55 -11.39 7.49
N GLU A 23 -0.62 -11.61 6.88
CA GLU A 23 -0.77 -11.51 5.44
C GLU A 23 -0.37 -10.09 5.02
N ASN A 24 0.60 -9.99 4.13
CA ASN A 24 1.06 -8.73 3.55
C ASN A 24 1.06 -8.85 2.02
N PRO A 25 -0.13 -8.86 1.40
CA PRO A 25 -0.28 -9.15 -0.02
C PRO A 25 0.10 -7.98 -0.93
N VAL A 26 0.59 -6.87 -0.39
CA VAL A 26 0.94 -5.68 -1.18
C VAL A 26 2.34 -5.22 -0.81
N SER A 27 3.21 -5.17 -1.81
CA SER A 27 4.54 -4.58 -1.68
C SER A 27 4.64 -3.29 -2.47
N TRP A 28 5.38 -2.31 -1.92
CA TRP A 28 5.57 -1.01 -2.54
C TRP A 28 7.02 -0.79 -2.96
N SER A 29 7.20 -0.21 -4.15
CA SER A 29 8.49 0.23 -4.65
C SER A 29 8.39 1.65 -5.20
N TYR A 30 9.50 2.38 -5.17
CA TYR A 30 9.52 3.80 -5.46
C TYR A 30 10.69 4.18 -6.33
N VAL A 31 10.47 5.13 -7.25
CA VAL A 31 11.53 5.74 -8.05
C VAL A 31 11.14 7.17 -8.39
N ALA A 32 12.13 8.04 -8.51
CA ALA A 32 11.95 9.38 -9.07
C ALA A 32 12.73 9.50 -10.37
N LYS A 33 12.12 10.17 -11.36
CA LYS A 33 12.76 10.48 -12.64
C LYS A 33 12.69 11.99 -12.87
N LYS A 34 13.85 12.63 -12.99
CA LYS A 34 13.90 14.02 -13.46
C LYS A 34 13.42 14.11 -14.89
N THR A 35 12.55 15.05 -15.15
CA THR A 35 12.03 15.40 -16.49
C THR A 35 12.68 16.67 -17.03
N SER A 36 13.22 17.50 -16.12
CA SER A 36 14.03 18.69 -16.46
C SER A 36 14.96 19.05 -15.28
N LYS A 37 15.66 20.17 -15.38
CA LYS A 37 16.50 20.71 -14.27
C LYS A 37 15.66 21.07 -13.03
N THR A 38 14.38 21.41 -13.23
CA THR A 38 13.48 21.92 -12.19
C THR A 38 12.23 21.08 -11.98
N GLU A 39 12.11 19.92 -12.64
CA GLU A 39 10.95 19.06 -12.54
C GLU A 39 11.34 17.58 -12.45
N ALA A 40 10.56 16.85 -11.69
CA ALA A 40 10.66 15.40 -11.61
C ALA A 40 9.27 14.77 -11.46
N THR A 41 9.18 13.49 -11.77
CA THR A 41 8.02 12.67 -11.46
C THR A 41 8.44 11.56 -10.50
N VAL A 42 7.70 11.44 -9.41
CA VAL A 42 7.83 10.36 -8.44
C VAL A 42 6.83 9.27 -8.82
N TYR A 43 7.30 8.05 -8.91
CA TYR A 43 6.50 6.86 -9.20
C TYR A 43 6.43 5.99 -7.95
N LEU A 44 5.21 5.61 -7.57
CA LEU A 44 4.93 4.75 -6.44
C LEU A 44 4.19 3.53 -7.01
N LYS A 45 4.88 2.39 -7.04
CA LYS A 45 4.34 1.14 -7.59
C LYS A 45 3.91 0.22 -6.47
N ALA A 46 2.65 -0.20 -6.47
CA ALA A 46 2.16 -1.34 -5.72
C ALA A 46 2.27 -2.60 -6.59
N THR A 47 2.82 -3.67 -6.03
CA THR A 47 2.71 -5.03 -6.54
C THR A 47 1.78 -5.79 -5.60
N ILE A 48 0.73 -6.38 -6.16
CA ILE A 48 -0.40 -6.95 -5.42
C ILE A 48 -0.43 -8.45 -5.73
N ASP A 49 -0.48 -9.28 -4.70
CA ASP A 49 -0.54 -10.72 -4.83
C ASP A 49 -1.84 -11.16 -5.53
N GLU A 50 -1.78 -12.29 -6.22
CA GLU A 50 -2.92 -12.85 -6.95
C GLU A 50 -4.15 -13.01 -6.04
N GLY A 51 -5.32 -12.61 -6.53
CA GLY A 51 -6.58 -12.65 -5.81
C GLY A 51 -6.80 -11.52 -4.81
N TRP A 52 -5.82 -10.62 -4.64
CA TRP A 52 -5.96 -9.42 -3.83
C TRP A 52 -6.12 -8.17 -4.71
N HIS A 53 -6.69 -7.12 -4.12
CA HIS A 53 -6.83 -5.82 -4.77
C HIS A 53 -6.73 -4.68 -3.77
N ILE A 54 -6.27 -3.52 -4.25
CA ILE A 54 -6.26 -2.25 -3.51
C ILE A 54 -7.19 -1.26 -4.19
N TYR A 55 -7.73 -0.33 -3.42
CA TYR A 55 -8.74 0.60 -3.94
C TYR A 55 -8.12 1.88 -4.51
N SER A 56 -8.81 2.43 -5.52
CA SER A 56 -8.48 3.72 -6.14
C SER A 56 -8.49 4.87 -5.12
N GLN A 57 -7.79 5.95 -5.42
CA GLN A 57 -7.88 7.23 -4.69
C GLN A 57 -9.28 7.86 -4.76
N ASN A 58 -10.07 7.45 -5.73
CA ASN A 58 -11.35 8.07 -6.07
C ASN A 58 -12.59 7.28 -5.58
N VAL A 59 -12.42 6.42 -4.57
CA VAL A 59 -13.55 5.74 -3.91
C VAL A 59 -14.43 6.77 -3.20
N LYS A 60 -15.75 6.68 -3.42
CA LYS A 60 -16.74 7.56 -2.79
C LYS A 60 -16.88 7.28 -1.30
N ALA A 61 -17.39 8.26 -0.55
CA ALA A 61 -17.70 8.10 0.86
C ALA A 61 -18.70 6.94 1.09
N GLY A 62 -18.46 6.16 2.15
CA GLY A 62 -19.23 4.95 2.47
C GLY A 62 -18.70 3.67 1.80
N GLY A 63 -17.71 3.77 0.93
CA GLY A 63 -17.01 2.65 0.32
C GLY A 63 -15.81 2.15 1.16
N PRO A 64 -15.02 1.22 0.61
CA PRO A 64 -13.82 0.73 1.25
C PRO A 64 -12.74 1.80 1.42
N THR A 65 -11.74 1.52 2.24
CA THR A 65 -10.60 2.43 2.46
C THR A 65 -9.85 2.66 1.16
N LYS A 66 -9.92 3.89 0.66
CA LYS A 66 -9.22 4.31 -0.57
C LYS A 66 -7.73 4.45 -0.35
N THR A 67 -6.95 4.40 -1.44
CA THR A 67 -5.53 4.75 -1.41
C THR A 67 -5.36 6.26 -1.26
N VAL A 68 -4.55 6.69 -0.29
CA VAL A 68 -4.26 8.11 0.02
C VAL A 68 -2.76 8.31 0.13
N PHE A 69 -2.25 9.33 -0.55
CA PHE A 69 -0.85 9.75 -0.44
C PHE A 69 -0.77 11.08 0.32
N THR A 70 0.05 11.10 1.35
CA THR A 70 0.35 12.30 2.14
C THR A 70 1.83 12.61 2.03
N PHE A 71 2.18 13.63 1.25
CA PHE A 71 3.56 14.07 1.08
C PHE A 71 3.94 15.03 2.20
N SER A 72 5.13 14.86 2.73
CA SER A 72 5.67 15.77 3.76
C SER A 72 5.98 17.12 3.16
N PRO A 73 5.62 18.23 3.83
CA PRO A 73 6.02 19.57 3.40
C PRO A 73 7.55 19.70 3.29
N SER A 74 8.02 20.40 2.27
CA SER A 74 9.45 20.65 2.06
C SER A 74 9.66 22.02 1.43
N LYS A 75 10.82 22.63 1.74
CA LYS A 75 11.29 23.83 1.04
C LYS A 75 12.04 23.48 -0.26
N ASP A 76 12.41 22.23 -0.43
CA ASP A 76 13.26 21.75 -1.53
C ASP A 76 12.46 21.36 -2.77
N TYR A 77 11.15 21.11 -2.62
CA TYR A 77 10.24 20.81 -3.72
C TYR A 77 8.81 21.28 -3.43
N THR A 78 8.01 21.37 -4.48
CA THR A 78 6.57 21.66 -4.41
C THR A 78 5.81 20.62 -5.25
N LEU A 79 4.69 20.14 -4.74
CA LEU A 79 3.82 19.23 -5.49
C LEU A 79 3.15 19.98 -6.64
N VAL A 80 3.07 19.36 -7.81
CA VAL A 80 2.39 19.88 -8.99
C VAL A 80 1.16 19.02 -9.27
N GLY A 81 -0.01 19.57 -9.03
CA GLY A 81 -1.28 18.86 -9.21
C GLY A 81 -1.50 17.77 -8.14
N LYS A 82 -2.40 16.84 -8.46
CA LYS A 82 -2.72 15.67 -7.63
C LYS A 82 -1.93 14.46 -8.10
N THR A 83 -1.76 13.49 -7.20
CA THR A 83 -1.23 12.17 -7.55
C THR A 83 -2.16 11.52 -8.58
N MET A 84 -1.61 11.11 -9.70
CA MET A 84 -2.33 10.46 -10.80
C MET A 84 -2.31 8.95 -10.64
N GLU A 85 -3.36 8.29 -11.07
CA GLU A 85 -3.48 6.84 -11.17
C GLU A 85 -3.92 6.44 -12.59
N PRO A 86 -3.63 5.21 -13.07
CA PRO A 86 -4.14 4.70 -14.32
C PRO A 86 -5.66 4.45 -14.20
N LYS A 87 -6.30 4.08 -15.30
CA LYS A 87 -7.72 3.71 -15.30
C LYS A 87 -7.95 2.47 -14.42
N PRO A 88 -8.74 2.56 -13.35
CA PRO A 88 -9.03 1.42 -12.48
C PRO A 88 -10.05 0.48 -13.10
N ILE A 89 -10.13 -0.73 -12.57
CA ILE A 89 -11.26 -1.64 -12.74
C ILE A 89 -12.41 -1.08 -11.89
N SER A 90 -13.63 -1.11 -12.42
CA SER A 90 -14.82 -0.67 -11.65
C SER A 90 -15.86 -1.78 -11.65
N THR A 91 -16.37 -2.13 -10.46
CA THR A 91 -17.39 -3.16 -10.28
C THR A 91 -18.39 -2.75 -9.21
N TYR A 92 -19.58 -3.35 -9.24
CA TYR A 92 -20.60 -3.14 -8.21
C TYR A 92 -20.33 -4.09 -7.03
N GLU A 93 -20.02 -3.50 -5.87
CA GLU A 93 -19.79 -4.23 -4.63
C GLU A 93 -21.06 -4.27 -3.76
N LYS A 94 -21.59 -5.47 -3.56
CA LYS A 94 -22.82 -5.68 -2.78
C LYS A 94 -22.66 -5.25 -1.32
N THR A 95 -21.48 -5.46 -0.74
CA THR A 95 -21.17 -5.09 0.64
C THR A 95 -21.32 -3.59 0.88
N PHE A 96 -20.84 -2.79 -0.06
CA PHE A 96 -20.91 -1.32 0.01
C PHE A 96 -22.12 -0.73 -0.72
N LYS A 97 -22.88 -1.56 -1.48
CA LYS A 97 -24.04 -1.16 -2.29
C LYS A 97 -23.71 -0.03 -3.28
N MET A 98 -22.48 -0.05 -3.84
CA MET A 98 -22.01 0.96 -4.79
C MET A 98 -20.99 0.39 -5.78
N ASN A 99 -20.74 1.13 -6.85
CA ASN A 99 -19.59 0.86 -7.71
C ASN A 99 -18.31 1.31 -7.00
N VAL A 100 -17.36 0.40 -6.89
CA VAL A 100 -16.01 0.67 -6.37
C VAL A 100 -14.98 0.53 -7.48
N SER A 101 -13.91 1.28 -7.36
CA SER A 101 -12.78 1.26 -8.30
C SER A 101 -11.54 0.75 -7.60
N TYR A 102 -10.83 -0.20 -8.22
CA TYR A 102 -9.72 -0.91 -7.62
C TYR A 102 -8.66 -1.34 -8.65
N PHE A 103 -7.53 -1.84 -8.16
CA PHE A 103 -6.41 -2.35 -8.94
C PHE A 103 -6.00 -3.73 -8.45
N GLU A 104 -5.60 -4.59 -9.40
CA GLU A 104 -5.07 -5.94 -9.19
C GLU A 104 -3.69 -6.05 -9.82
N ASN A 105 -2.91 -7.05 -9.41
CA ASN A 105 -1.57 -7.36 -9.90
C ASN A 105 -0.57 -6.22 -9.67
N GLU A 106 -0.69 -5.12 -10.37
CA GLU A 106 0.16 -3.95 -10.18
C GLU A 106 -0.54 -2.64 -10.53
N VAL A 107 -0.12 -1.57 -9.87
CA VAL A 107 -0.51 -0.21 -10.21
C VAL A 107 0.63 0.76 -9.94
N ILE A 108 0.79 1.75 -10.82
CA ILE A 108 1.78 2.82 -10.67
C ILE A 108 1.05 4.15 -10.52
N PHE A 109 1.21 4.75 -9.35
CA PHE A 109 0.79 6.12 -9.09
C PHE A 109 1.93 7.09 -9.40
N GLN A 110 1.59 8.30 -9.85
CA GLN A 110 2.55 9.29 -10.30
C GLN A 110 2.29 10.64 -9.66
N GLN A 111 3.31 11.23 -9.05
CA GLN A 111 3.24 12.60 -8.52
C GLN A 111 4.31 13.46 -9.18
N LYS A 112 3.88 14.53 -9.83
CA LYS A 112 4.79 15.54 -10.36
C LYS A 112 5.25 16.47 -9.24
N VAL A 113 6.53 16.81 -9.26
CA VAL A 113 7.14 17.75 -8.32
C VAL A 113 7.98 18.78 -9.07
N LYS A 114 7.88 20.03 -8.64
CA LYS A 114 8.78 21.10 -9.02
C LYS A 114 9.92 21.15 -8.02
N LEU A 115 11.15 21.12 -8.50
CA LEU A 115 12.37 21.11 -7.68
C LEU A 115 12.82 22.55 -7.44
N ASN A 116 12.98 22.92 -6.19
CA ASN A 116 13.56 24.20 -5.77
C ASN A 116 15.09 24.07 -5.59
N LYS A 117 15.58 22.82 -5.47
CA LYS A 117 16.99 22.44 -5.46
C LYS A 117 17.25 21.35 -6.47
N GLY A 118 18.48 21.23 -6.96
CA GLY A 118 18.87 20.23 -7.95
C GLY A 118 18.68 18.78 -7.51
N GLU A 119 18.90 18.50 -6.22
CA GLU A 119 18.73 17.20 -5.59
C GLU A 119 17.88 17.35 -4.32
N THR A 120 17.02 16.40 -4.06
CA THR A 120 16.17 16.38 -2.88
C THR A 120 15.68 14.97 -2.56
N VAL A 121 15.00 14.83 -1.43
CA VAL A 121 14.32 13.60 -1.06
C VAL A 121 12.84 13.90 -0.85
N VAL A 122 11.99 13.27 -1.65
CA VAL A 122 10.54 13.36 -1.49
C VAL A 122 10.11 12.33 -0.45
N LYS A 123 9.53 12.79 0.64
CA LYS A 123 9.09 11.97 1.76
C LYS A 123 7.58 12.04 1.93
N GLY A 124 7.03 11.01 2.52
CA GLY A 124 5.61 10.96 2.85
C GLY A 124 5.18 9.61 3.38
N LYS A 125 3.86 9.44 3.41
CA LYS A 125 3.21 8.19 3.75
C LYS A 125 2.06 7.92 2.79
N LEU A 126 1.71 6.67 2.66
CA LEU A 126 0.52 6.23 1.96
C LEU A 126 -0.29 5.30 2.85
N GLU A 127 -1.59 5.39 2.73
CA GLU A 127 -2.56 4.52 3.40
C GLU A 127 -3.41 3.87 2.33
N PHE A 128 -3.76 2.58 2.51
CA PHE A 128 -4.58 1.85 1.56
C PHE A 128 -5.36 0.73 2.23
N GLY A 129 -6.54 0.44 1.67
CA GLY A 129 -7.31 -0.75 1.99
C GLY A 129 -6.96 -1.87 1.02
N VAL A 130 -6.89 -3.10 1.51
CA VAL A 130 -6.61 -4.29 0.71
C VAL A 130 -7.60 -5.39 1.05
N CYS A 131 -8.22 -5.96 0.04
CA CYS A 131 -9.22 -7.03 0.17
C CYS A 131 -9.00 -8.13 -0.87
N ASN A 132 -9.60 -9.28 -0.59
CA ASN A 132 -9.83 -10.35 -1.56
C ASN A 132 -11.30 -10.74 -1.51
N ASP A 133 -11.70 -11.79 -2.24
CA ASP A 133 -13.10 -12.24 -2.29
C ASP A 133 -13.67 -12.75 -0.95
N LYS A 134 -12.82 -12.95 0.04
CA LYS A 134 -13.20 -13.54 1.34
C LYS A 134 -13.11 -12.57 2.49
N GLN A 135 -12.14 -11.64 2.46
CA GLN A 135 -11.83 -10.76 3.57
C GLN A 135 -11.16 -9.46 3.15
N CYS A 136 -11.27 -8.46 4.02
CA CYS A 136 -10.46 -7.24 3.98
C CYS A 136 -9.51 -7.25 5.18
N LEU A 137 -8.26 -6.89 4.94
CA LEU A 137 -7.31 -6.65 6.02
C LEU A 137 -7.53 -5.25 6.62
N PRO A 138 -7.09 -5.01 7.87
CA PRO A 138 -7.05 -3.66 8.42
C PRO A 138 -6.30 -2.72 7.46
N PRO A 139 -6.70 -1.44 7.35
CA PRO A 139 -5.97 -0.46 6.54
C PRO A 139 -4.49 -0.45 6.90
N ALA A 140 -3.65 -0.47 5.87
CA ALA A 140 -2.19 -0.45 6.03
C ALA A 140 -1.64 0.94 5.74
N GLU A 141 -0.62 1.34 6.49
CA GLU A 141 0.14 2.58 6.27
C GLU A 141 1.60 2.23 6.00
N VAL A 142 2.19 2.85 4.97
CA VAL A 142 3.60 2.71 4.60
C VAL A 142 4.22 4.08 4.44
N THR A 143 5.40 4.30 5.02
CA THR A 143 6.19 5.51 4.81
C THR A 143 7.14 5.35 3.63
N PHE A 144 7.39 6.43 2.90
CA PHE A 144 8.34 6.43 1.79
C PHE A 144 9.33 7.60 1.88
N SER A 145 10.51 7.37 1.30
CA SER A 145 11.59 8.34 1.19
C SER A 145 12.31 8.12 -0.13
N ILE A 146 12.08 9.00 -1.10
CA ILE A 146 12.43 8.82 -2.51
C ILE A 146 13.46 9.86 -2.92
N PRO A 147 14.74 9.48 -3.13
CA PRO A 147 15.76 10.40 -3.60
C PRO A 147 15.48 10.84 -5.04
N VAL A 148 15.61 12.13 -5.29
CA VAL A 148 15.56 12.76 -6.61
C VAL A 148 16.95 13.30 -6.91
N LYS A 149 17.69 12.61 -7.78
CA LYS A 149 19.09 12.91 -8.16
C LYS A 149 19.17 13.52 -9.54
#